data_ccedc1bd2d64e463f29d2066d24cacf2
#
_entry.id   ccedc1bd2d64e463f29d2066d24cacf2
#
_cell.length_a   1.000
_cell.length_b   1.000
_cell.length_c   1.000
_cell.angle_alpha   90.00
_cell.angle_beta   90.00
_cell.angle_gamma   90.00
#
_symmetry.space_group_name_H-M   'P 1'
#
loop_
_entity.id
_entity.type
_entity.pdbx_description
1 polymer ?
#
loop_
_entity_poly.entity_id
_entity_poly.type
_entity_poly.pdbx_seq_one_letter_code
_entity_poly.pdbx_strand_id
1 'polypeptide(L)'
;MTQNSEQLLTIENLNTGYAGVPVVRELNIHLDQGEVVALLGPNGAGKTTTLLTISGIIPLLSGSVTVLGEQVDSKNPHNNARLGLAHVAEDRSLFFNLTVKENLQLGLRGDKDSQQEGLEKALELLPALRPLMDRRSGLLSGGEQQMLAMARALVSKPKLLLVDEMSLGLAPIIVEQLLPIVRNIADETGAGVLIVEQHVHLALQVADRGYVMNHGELVMSGSASDLLDSKDLLEASYLGGDIDQESVE
;
A
#
# COMPACT_ATOMS: atom_id res chain seq x y z
N MET A 1 24.77 -8.75 13.29
CA MET A 1 24.83 -9.23 11.90
C MET A 1 23.63 -8.63 11.21
N THR A 2 23.79 -7.52 10.52
CA THR A 2 22.73 -6.91 9.68
C THR A 2 22.45 -7.89 8.55
N GLN A 3 21.32 -8.60 8.61
CA GLN A 3 20.77 -9.26 7.43
C GLN A 3 20.59 -8.18 6.37
N ASN A 4 21.24 -8.35 5.24
CA ASN A 4 21.00 -7.53 4.06
C ASN A 4 19.60 -7.92 3.57
N SER A 5 18.56 -7.22 4.05
CA SER A 5 17.20 -7.42 3.56
C SER A 5 17.15 -7.02 2.09
N GLU A 6 16.47 -7.83 1.27
CA GLU A 6 16.31 -7.52 -0.16
C GLU A 6 15.40 -6.29 -0.29
N GLN A 7 15.88 -5.27 -0.99
CA GLN A 7 15.14 -4.03 -1.23
C GLN A 7 14.12 -4.27 -2.36
N LEU A 8 12.83 -4.19 -2.02
CA LEU A 8 11.74 -4.48 -2.96
C LEU A 8 11.24 -3.25 -3.70
N LEU A 9 11.38 -2.07 -3.09
CA LEU A 9 11.04 -0.78 -3.69
C LEU A 9 12.15 0.22 -3.40
N THR A 10 12.57 0.94 -4.43
CA THR A 10 13.47 2.10 -4.31
C THR A 10 12.93 3.23 -5.18
N ILE A 11 12.74 4.38 -4.59
CA ILE A 11 12.35 5.63 -5.24
C ILE A 11 13.45 6.65 -4.99
N GLU A 12 13.99 7.24 -6.08
CA GLU A 12 15.06 8.23 -6.00
C GLU A 12 14.69 9.48 -6.78
N ASN A 13 14.64 10.62 -6.06
CA ASN A 13 14.36 11.96 -6.59
C ASN A 13 13.13 12.00 -7.53
N LEU A 14 12.09 11.24 -7.18
CA LEU A 14 10.89 11.10 -8.01
C LEU A 14 10.14 12.42 -8.10
N ASN A 15 9.92 12.85 -9.34
CA ASN A 15 8.93 13.86 -9.70
C ASN A 15 7.86 13.20 -10.57
N THR A 16 6.60 13.30 -10.15
CA THR A 16 5.48 12.70 -10.87
C THR A 16 4.21 13.52 -10.72
N GLY A 17 3.28 13.38 -11.67
CA GLY A 17 2.04 14.14 -11.71
C GLY A 17 1.30 13.97 -13.02
N TYR A 18 0.43 14.90 -13.33
CA TYR A 18 -0.50 14.81 -14.46
C TYR A 18 -0.23 15.89 -15.49
N ALA A 19 -0.28 15.52 -16.79
CA ALA A 19 -0.11 16.45 -17.91
C ALA A 19 1.18 17.31 -17.83
N GLY A 20 2.27 16.75 -17.26
CA GLY A 20 3.54 17.45 -17.11
C GLY A 20 3.62 18.37 -15.89
N VAL A 21 2.54 18.46 -15.08
CA VAL A 21 2.52 19.26 -13.85
C VAL A 21 2.85 18.35 -12.67
N PRO A 22 3.95 18.58 -11.92
CA PRO A 22 4.34 17.75 -10.80
C PRO A 22 3.37 17.94 -9.62
N VAL A 23 2.88 16.80 -9.10
CA VAL A 23 2.12 16.68 -7.85
C VAL A 23 3.03 16.22 -6.73
N VAL A 24 4.00 15.36 -7.04
CA VAL A 24 5.03 14.87 -6.13
C VAL A 24 6.38 15.37 -6.60
N ARG A 25 7.24 15.81 -5.67
CA ARG A 25 8.55 16.39 -5.95
C ARG A 25 9.63 15.73 -5.09
N GLU A 26 10.75 15.39 -5.75
CA GLU A 26 12.00 14.93 -5.13
C GLU A 26 11.81 13.83 -4.06
N LEU A 27 10.78 12.99 -4.24
CA LEU A 27 10.44 11.95 -3.28
C LEU A 27 11.51 10.85 -3.28
N ASN A 28 11.97 10.49 -2.07
CA ASN A 28 12.91 9.40 -1.82
C ASN A 28 12.31 8.46 -0.79
N ILE A 29 12.02 7.21 -1.19
CA ILE A 29 11.43 6.15 -0.36
C ILE A 29 12.10 4.83 -0.71
N HIS A 30 12.28 3.96 0.29
CA HIS A 30 12.63 2.56 0.07
C HIS A 30 11.75 1.65 0.94
N LEU A 31 11.66 0.39 0.56
CA LEU A 31 10.91 -0.64 1.28
C LEU A 31 11.60 -1.99 1.09
N ASP A 32 11.81 -2.68 2.19
CA ASP A 32 12.52 -3.95 2.26
C ASP A 32 11.55 -5.14 2.34
N GLN A 33 12.07 -6.34 2.10
CA GLN A 33 11.29 -7.56 2.21
C GLN A 33 10.77 -7.77 3.65
N GLY A 34 9.48 -8.13 3.77
CA GLY A 34 8.81 -8.36 5.05
C GLY A 34 8.54 -7.09 5.86
N GLU A 35 8.86 -5.92 5.31
CA GLU A 35 8.64 -4.63 5.95
C GLU A 35 7.24 -4.08 5.64
N VAL A 36 6.63 -3.43 6.63
CA VAL A 36 5.44 -2.59 6.44
C VAL A 36 5.84 -1.14 6.58
N VAL A 37 5.68 -0.38 5.51
CA VAL A 37 5.98 1.06 5.46
C VAL A 37 4.68 1.84 5.31
N ALA A 38 4.49 2.88 6.12
CA ALA A 38 3.35 3.78 6.02
C ALA A 38 3.73 5.06 5.24
N LEU A 39 2.96 5.39 4.21
CA LEU A 39 3.01 6.69 3.53
C LEU A 39 1.84 7.53 3.99
N LEU A 40 2.11 8.53 4.79
CA LEU A 40 1.16 9.32 5.54
C LEU A 40 1.05 10.74 4.96
N GLY A 41 -0.05 11.41 5.21
CA GLY A 41 -0.22 12.80 4.81
C GLY A 41 -1.69 13.15 4.57
N PRO A 42 -2.03 14.46 4.50
CA PRO A 42 -3.38 14.92 4.24
C PRO A 42 -3.84 14.55 2.81
N ASN A 43 -5.14 14.77 2.55
CA ASN A 43 -5.68 14.65 1.20
C ASN A 43 -5.00 15.65 0.27
N GLY A 44 -4.64 15.17 -0.94
CA GLY A 44 -3.92 15.98 -1.91
C GLY A 44 -2.39 16.06 -1.69
N ALA A 45 -1.83 15.37 -0.67
CA ALA A 45 -0.38 15.33 -0.46
C ALA A 45 0.41 14.57 -1.53
N GLY A 46 -0.25 13.84 -2.46
CA GLY A 46 0.41 13.10 -3.52
C GLY A 46 0.55 11.60 -3.28
N LYS A 47 -0.02 11.06 -2.21
CA LYS A 47 0.08 9.64 -1.81
C LYS A 47 -0.40 8.67 -2.91
N THR A 48 -1.66 8.79 -3.33
CA THR A 48 -2.23 7.97 -4.42
C THR A 48 -1.46 8.15 -5.73
N THR A 49 -1.03 9.39 -6.05
CA THR A 49 -0.19 9.68 -7.22
C THR A 49 1.13 8.89 -7.17
N THR A 50 1.75 8.80 -6.00
CA THR A 50 2.95 7.98 -5.77
C THR A 50 2.66 6.50 -6.02
N LEU A 51 1.57 5.93 -5.47
CA LEU A 51 1.21 4.53 -5.69
C LEU A 51 0.91 4.23 -7.17
N LEU A 52 0.21 5.13 -7.86
CA LEU A 52 -0.07 4.98 -9.29
C LEU A 52 1.22 5.01 -10.13
N THR A 53 2.22 5.80 -9.73
CA THR A 53 3.53 5.84 -10.38
C THR A 53 4.31 4.54 -10.13
N ILE A 54 4.35 4.04 -8.89
CA ILE A 54 4.97 2.74 -8.55
C ILE A 54 4.33 1.61 -9.35
N SER A 55 3.00 1.67 -9.54
CA SER A 55 2.25 0.67 -10.33
C SER A 55 2.49 0.83 -11.85
N GLY A 56 3.12 1.93 -12.29
CA GLY A 56 3.32 2.23 -13.71
C GLY A 56 2.06 2.73 -14.42
N ILE A 57 1.01 3.09 -13.68
CA ILE A 57 -0.26 3.61 -14.25
C ILE A 57 -0.07 5.03 -14.75
N ILE A 58 0.67 5.86 -14.02
CA ILE A 58 1.08 7.18 -14.47
C ILE A 58 2.60 7.23 -14.67
N PRO A 59 3.10 7.97 -15.68
CA PRO A 59 4.53 8.09 -15.92
C PRO A 59 5.18 8.99 -14.87
N LEU A 60 6.43 8.69 -14.51
CA LEU A 60 7.30 9.62 -13.80
C LEU A 60 7.72 10.77 -14.75
N LEU A 61 7.91 11.97 -14.22
CA LEU A 61 8.41 13.13 -14.94
C LEU A 61 9.94 13.19 -14.88
N SER A 62 10.53 12.82 -13.74
CA SER A 62 11.98 12.64 -13.55
C SER A 62 12.27 11.79 -12.32
N GLY A 63 13.53 11.43 -12.11
CA GLY A 63 13.96 10.52 -11.07
C GLY A 63 13.86 9.06 -11.49
N SER A 64 13.84 8.14 -10.53
CA SER A 64 13.74 6.71 -10.81
C SER A 64 12.82 5.99 -9.81
N VAL A 65 12.16 4.93 -10.27
CA VAL A 65 11.39 3.99 -9.45
C VAL A 65 11.78 2.58 -9.85
N THR A 66 12.35 1.84 -8.91
CA THR A 66 12.76 0.44 -9.06
C THR A 66 11.84 -0.43 -8.21
N VAL A 67 11.20 -1.42 -8.81
CA VAL A 67 10.30 -2.39 -8.17
C VAL A 67 10.84 -3.79 -8.43
N LEU A 68 11.13 -4.54 -7.35
CA LEU A 68 11.63 -5.92 -7.43
C LEU A 68 12.87 -6.05 -8.34
N GLY A 69 13.76 -5.05 -8.28
CA GLY A 69 15.00 -4.99 -9.06
C GLY A 69 14.87 -4.45 -10.48
N GLU A 70 13.66 -4.15 -10.95
CA GLU A 70 13.40 -3.67 -12.29
C GLU A 70 12.86 -2.22 -12.29
N GLN A 71 13.28 -1.42 -13.28
CA GLN A 71 12.74 -0.08 -13.47
C GLN A 71 11.27 -0.13 -13.87
N VAL A 72 10.44 0.71 -13.25
CA VAL A 72 9.01 0.78 -13.57
C VAL A 72 8.78 1.19 -15.01
N ASP A 73 8.02 0.38 -15.74
CA ASP A 73 7.61 0.63 -17.13
C ASP A 73 6.17 1.14 -17.18
N SER A 74 6.00 2.45 -17.34
CA SER A 74 4.67 3.07 -17.48
C SER A 74 4.00 2.83 -18.83
N LYS A 75 4.73 2.34 -19.85
CA LYS A 75 4.16 1.96 -21.14
C LYS A 75 3.52 0.56 -21.07
N ASN A 76 4.02 -0.28 -20.18
CA ASN A 76 3.55 -1.65 -19.98
C ASN A 76 3.35 -1.98 -18.50
N PRO A 77 2.39 -1.33 -17.80
CA PRO A 77 2.22 -1.48 -16.34
C PRO A 77 1.92 -2.93 -15.91
N HIS A 78 1.39 -3.76 -16.80
CA HIS A 78 1.19 -5.17 -16.54
C HIS A 78 2.50 -5.95 -16.29
N ASN A 79 3.65 -5.46 -16.73
CA ASN A 79 4.94 -6.08 -16.44
C ASN A 79 5.26 -5.96 -14.95
N ASN A 80 5.03 -4.80 -14.32
CA ASN A 80 5.23 -4.59 -12.89
C ASN A 80 4.39 -5.60 -12.08
N ALA A 81 3.13 -5.79 -12.49
CA ALA A 81 2.28 -6.79 -11.88
C ALA A 81 2.81 -8.23 -12.06
N ARG A 82 3.42 -8.56 -13.21
CA ARG A 82 4.01 -9.90 -13.45
C ARG A 82 5.25 -10.17 -12.63
N LEU A 83 6.01 -9.12 -12.24
CA LEU A 83 7.16 -9.24 -11.34
C LEU A 83 6.75 -9.63 -9.92
N GLY A 84 5.49 -9.39 -9.53
CA GLY A 84 4.98 -9.68 -8.20
C GLY A 84 4.47 -8.45 -7.45
N LEU A 85 4.24 -7.32 -8.14
CA LEU A 85 3.55 -6.17 -7.58
C LEU A 85 2.04 -6.40 -7.58
N ALA A 86 1.37 -6.15 -6.45
CA ALA A 86 -0.08 -6.04 -6.37
C ALA A 86 -0.48 -4.69 -5.79
N HIS A 87 -1.62 -4.16 -6.25
CA HIS A 87 -2.14 -2.87 -5.81
C HIS A 87 -3.63 -3.00 -5.44
N VAL A 88 -3.95 -2.69 -4.20
CA VAL A 88 -5.32 -2.53 -3.69
C VAL A 88 -5.64 -1.05 -3.75
N ALA A 89 -6.50 -0.67 -4.71
CA ALA A 89 -6.89 0.73 -4.93
C ALA A 89 -7.95 1.18 -3.90
N GLU A 90 -8.02 2.48 -3.66
CA GLU A 90 -8.97 3.13 -2.76
C GLU A 90 -10.44 2.74 -3.04
N ASP A 91 -10.84 2.66 -4.31
CA ASP A 91 -12.17 2.26 -4.76
C ASP A 91 -12.42 0.75 -4.70
N ARG A 92 -11.44 -0.04 -4.18
CA ARG A 92 -11.44 -1.50 -4.12
C ARG A 92 -11.42 -2.20 -5.48
N SER A 93 -11.81 -1.52 -6.56
CA SER A 93 -11.87 -2.00 -7.95
C SER A 93 -12.54 -3.38 -8.09
N LEU A 94 -13.61 -3.66 -7.32
CA LEU A 94 -14.33 -4.94 -7.35
C LEU A 94 -15.31 -5.03 -8.51
N PHE A 95 -15.48 -6.25 -9.01
CA PHE A 95 -16.52 -6.56 -10.01
C PHE A 95 -17.82 -6.92 -9.28
N PHE A 96 -18.66 -5.93 -9.00
CA PHE A 96 -19.84 -6.03 -8.12
C PHE A 96 -20.87 -7.09 -8.55
N ASN A 97 -20.96 -7.40 -9.84
CA ASN A 97 -21.85 -8.42 -10.36
C ASN A 97 -21.31 -9.84 -10.23
N LEU A 98 -20.01 -10.00 -9.98
CA LEU A 98 -19.35 -11.28 -9.75
C LEU A 98 -19.44 -11.68 -8.28
N THR A 99 -19.42 -12.99 -8.01
CA THR A 99 -19.32 -13.55 -6.67
C THR A 99 -17.93 -13.28 -6.06
N VAL A 100 -17.78 -13.50 -4.76
CA VAL A 100 -16.47 -13.48 -4.07
C VAL A 100 -15.51 -14.43 -4.77
N LYS A 101 -15.91 -15.67 -5.01
CA LYS A 101 -15.12 -16.70 -5.70
C LYS A 101 -14.66 -16.23 -7.07
N GLU A 102 -15.55 -15.68 -7.89
CA GLU A 102 -15.21 -15.19 -9.22
C GLU A 102 -14.28 -13.98 -9.18
N ASN A 103 -14.46 -13.05 -8.23
CA ASN A 103 -13.51 -11.95 -8.01
C ASN A 103 -12.11 -12.46 -7.65
N LEU A 104 -11.99 -13.47 -6.76
CA LEU A 104 -10.72 -14.07 -6.39
C LEU A 104 -10.05 -14.76 -7.58
N GLN A 105 -10.83 -15.45 -8.43
CA GLN A 105 -10.33 -16.11 -9.63
C GLN A 105 -9.62 -15.16 -10.60
N LEU A 106 -10.05 -13.89 -10.67
CA LEU A 106 -9.41 -12.87 -11.52
C LEU A 106 -7.99 -12.50 -11.06
N GLY A 107 -7.68 -12.70 -9.77
CA GLY A 107 -6.35 -12.46 -9.21
C GLY A 107 -5.38 -13.63 -9.32
N LEU A 108 -5.88 -14.84 -9.58
CA LEU A 108 -5.07 -16.07 -9.60
C LEU A 108 -4.04 -16.06 -10.72
N ARG A 109 -2.83 -16.56 -10.43
CA ARG A 109 -1.70 -16.62 -11.37
C ARG A 109 -0.97 -17.96 -11.24
N GLY A 110 -0.19 -18.29 -12.27
CA GLY A 110 0.57 -19.54 -12.30
C GLY A 110 -0.26 -20.76 -12.71
N ASP A 111 0.27 -21.96 -12.42
CA ASP A 111 -0.40 -23.23 -12.65
C ASP A 111 -1.48 -23.52 -11.58
N LYS A 112 -2.19 -24.62 -11.73
CA LYS A 112 -3.31 -24.99 -10.85
C LYS A 112 -2.89 -25.14 -9.39
N ASP A 113 -1.72 -25.70 -9.13
CA ASP A 113 -1.23 -25.94 -7.77
C ASP A 113 -0.88 -24.61 -7.10
N SER A 114 -0.21 -23.72 -7.82
CA SER A 114 0.10 -22.35 -7.36
C SER A 114 -1.16 -21.51 -7.12
N GLN A 115 -2.18 -21.66 -7.98
CA GLN A 115 -3.47 -21.00 -7.81
C GLN A 115 -4.21 -21.48 -6.56
N GLN A 116 -4.23 -22.80 -6.33
CA GLN A 116 -4.85 -23.38 -5.14
C GLN A 116 -4.15 -22.92 -3.86
N GLU A 117 -2.83 -22.94 -3.83
CA GLU A 117 -2.03 -22.46 -2.69
C GLU A 117 -2.28 -20.97 -2.41
N GLY A 118 -2.28 -20.12 -3.45
CA GLY A 118 -2.56 -18.69 -3.30
C GLY A 118 -3.97 -18.42 -2.77
N LEU A 119 -4.95 -19.19 -3.23
CA LEU A 119 -6.34 -19.09 -2.77
C LEU A 119 -6.46 -19.50 -1.28
N GLU A 120 -5.89 -20.64 -0.90
CA GLU A 120 -5.94 -21.10 0.49
C GLU A 120 -5.22 -20.12 1.42
N LYS A 121 -4.03 -19.64 1.05
CA LYS A 121 -3.30 -18.66 1.86
C LYS A 121 -4.08 -17.35 2.05
N ALA A 122 -4.71 -16.84 1.00
CA ALA A 122 -5.55 -15.65 1.11
C ALA A 122 -6.76 -15.87 2.03
N LEU A 123 -7.38 -17.07 1.98
CA LEU A 123 -8.50 -17.42 2.85
C LEU A 123 -8.10 -17.82 4.28
N GLU A 124 -6.84 -18.16 4.53
CA GLU A 124 -6.27 -18.28 5.87
C GLU A 124 -6.11 -16.92 6.53
N LEU A 125 -5.57 -15.94 5.80
CA LEU A 125 -5.39 -14.57 6.27
C LEU A 125 -6.72 -13.81 6.42
N LEU A 126 -7.72 -14.15 5.59
CA LEU A 126 -9.03 -13.48 5.52
C LEU A 126 -10.19 -14.51 5.62
N PRO A 127 -10.28 -15.26 6.74
CA PRO A 127 -11.21 -16.39 6.87
C PRO A 127 -12.69 -15.98 6.82
N ALA A 128 -13.02 -14.73 7.11
CA ALA A 128 -14.37 -14.18 7.02
C ALA A 128 -14.96 -14.28 5.60
N LEU A 129 -14.14 -14.44 4.56
CA LEU A 129 -14.60 -14.59 3.19
C LEU A 129 -15.08 -16.03 2.86
N ARG A 130 -14.67 -17.06 3.62
CA ARG A 130 -15.03 -18.46 3.35
C ARG A 130 -16.56 -18.69 3.25
N PRO A 131 -17.39 -18.20 4.19
CA PRO A 131 -18.84 -18.38 4.10
C PRO A 131 -19.51 -17.52 3.01
N LEU A 132 -18.77 -16.57 2.41
CA LEU A 132 -19.29 -15.58 1.46
C LEU A 132 -18.97 -15.91 -0.01
N MET A 133 -18.30 -17.04 -0.29
CA MET A 133 -17.72 -17.37 -1.61
C MET A 133 -18.72 -17.27 -2.76
N ASP A 134 -19.97 -17.68 -2.55
CA ASP A 134 -21.01 -17.70 -3.57
C ASP A 134 -21.85 -16.39 -3.56
N ARG A 135 -21.58 -15.46 -2.65
CA ARG A 135 -22.27 -14.17 -2.56
C ARG A 135 -21.71 -13.18 -3.57
N ARG A 136 -22.59 -12.40 -4.23
CA ARG A 136 -22.15 -11.30 -5.11
C ARG A 136 -21.44 -10.22 -4.31
N SER A 137 -20.28 -9.74 -4.81
CA SER A 137 -19.47 -8.76 -4.10
C SER A 137 -20.18 -7.41 -3.87
N GLY A 138 -21.14 -7.04 -4.74
CA GLY A 138 -21.96 -5.85 -4.53
C GLY A 138 -22.97 -5.95 -3.36
N LEU A 139 -23.18 -7.16 -2.80
CA LEU A 139 -24.04 -7.39 -1.63
C LEU A 139 -23.25 -7.53 -0.31
N LEU A 140 -21.94 -7.36 -0.36
CA LEU A 140 -21.07 -7.36 0.79
C LEU A 140 -21.11 -6.03 1.53
N SER A 141 -20.86 -6.04 2.84
CA SER A 141 -20.60 -4.83 3.62
C SER A 141 -19.28 -4.18 3.15
N GLY A 142 -19.07 -2.91 3.50
CA GLY A 142 -17.84 -2.19 3.15
C GLY A 142 -16.56 -2.90 3.63
N GLY A 143 -16.57 -3.44 4.86
CA GLY A 143 -15.44 -4.21 5.40
C GLY A 143 -15.22 -5.54 4.67
N GLU A 144 -16.29 -6.28 4.33
CA GLU A 144 -16.20 -7.51 3.53
C GLU A 144 -15.69 -7.23 2.11
N GLN A 145 -16.10 -6.11 1.51
CA GLN A 145 -15.57 -5.66 0.21
C GLN A 145 -14.07 -5.33 0.30
N GLN A 146 -13.64 -4.68 1.37
CA GLN A 146 -12.22 -4.38 1.59
C GLN A 146 -11.41 -5.66 1.77
N MET A 147 -11.90 -6.60 2.58
CA MET A 147 -11.28 -7.93 2.72
C MET A 147 -11.20 -8.65 1.37
N LEU A 148 -12.24 -8.58 0.53
CA LEU A 148 -12.23 -9.20 -0.79
C LEU A 148 -11.21 -8.53 -1.72
N ALA A 149 -11.06 -7.21 -1.69
CA ALA A 149 -10.07 -6.49 -2.50
C ALA A 149 -8.64 -6.90 -2.10
N MET A 150 -8.37 -7.00 -0.79
CA MET A 150 -7.09 -7.49 -0.27
C MET A 150 -6.85 -8.97 -0.66
N ALA A 151 -7.84 -9.84 -0.46
CA ALA A 151 -7.73 -11.25 -0.82
C ALA A 151 -7.44 -11.43 -2.31
N ARG A 152 -8.11 -10.67 -3.19
CA ARG A 152 -7.86 -10.71 -4.63
C ARG A 152 -6.43 -10.30 -5.01
N ALA A 153 -5.82 -9.38 -4.27
CA ALA A 153 -4.41 -9.06 -4.44
C ALA A 153 -3.51 -10.22 -3.95
N LEU A 154 -3.84 -10.80 -2.79
CA LEU A 154 -3.05 -11.86 -2.14
C LEU A 154 -3.03 -13.19 -2.90
N VAL A 155 -4.12 -13.57 -3.59
CA VAL A 155 -4.16 -14.82 -4.35
C VAL A 155 -3.10 -14.89 -5.47
N SER A 156 -2.55 -13.73 -5.89
CA SER A 156 -1.43 -13.66 -6.84
C SER A 156 -0.07 -13.94 -6.21
N LYS A 157 0.02 -14.11 -4.88
CA LYS A 157 1.24 -14.25 -4.06
C LYS A 157 2.21 -13.11 -4.32
N PRO A 158 1.81 -11.86 -4.03
CA PRO A 158 2.66 -10.70 -4.32
C PRO A 158 3.91 -10.69 -3.45
N LYS A 159 5.02 -10.20 -4.00
CA LYS A 159 6.23 -9.85 -3.25
C LYS A 159 6.16 -8.43 -2.69
N LEU A 160 5.48 -7.54 -3.39
CA LEU A 160 5.24 -6.16 -2.98
C LEU A 160 3.75 -5.85 -3.08
N LEU A 161 3.15 -5.43 -1.97
CA LEU A 161 1.73 -5.06 -1.88
C LEU A 161 1.60 -3.56 -1.62
N LEU A 162 0.89 -2.87 -2.49
CA LEU A 162 0.48 -1.48 -2.28
C LEU A 162 -0.97 -1.45 -1.82
N VAL A 163 -1.28 -0.69 -0.78
CA VAL A 163 -2.64 -0.55 -0.24
C VAL A 163 -2.98 0.92 -0.11
N ASP A 164 -3.95 1.39 -0.90
CA ASP A 164 -4.37 2.79 -0.91
C ASP A 164 -5.62 2.98 -0.06
N GLU A 165 -5.50 3.83 0.98
CA GLU A 165 -6.58 4.31 1.85
C GLU A 165 -7.59 3.23 2.26
N MET A 166 -7.08 2.15 2.87
CA MET A 166 -7.87 0.98 3.26
C MET A 166 -9.00 1.34 4.24
N SER A 167 -8.81 2.37 5.05
CA SER A 167 -9.76 2.80 6.08
C SER A 167 -10.91 3.65 5.54
N LEU A 168 -10.82 4.15 4.30
CA LEU A 168 -11.78 5.11 3.75
C LEU A 168 -13.20 4.54 3.68
N GLY A 169 -14.14 5.26 4.31
CA GLY A 169 -15.57 4.89 4.32
C GLY A 169 -15.91 3.67 5.17
N LEU A 170 -14.98 3.23 6.04
CA LEU A 170 -15.20 2.14 6.98
C LEU A 170 -15.42 2.67 8.41
N ALA A 171 -16.22 1.94 9.19
CA ALA A 171 -16.35 2.21 10.62
C ALA A 171 -15.00 1.92 11.34
N PRO A 172 -14.61 2.70 12.37
CA PRO A 172 -13.34 2.53 13.07
C PRO A 172 -13.07 1.09 13.55
N ILE A 173 -14.08 0.43 14.06
CA ILE A 173 -13.98 -0.96 14.53
C ILE A 173 -13.58 -1.94 13.42
N ILE A 174 -13.97 -1.67 12.17
CA ILE A 174 -13.58 -2.49 11.02
C ILE A 174 -12.14 -2.21 10.64
N VAL A 175 -11.70 -0.95 10.70
CA VAL A 175 -10.31 -0.56 10.43
C VAL A 175 -9.36 -1.24 11.43
N GLU A 176 -9.70 -1.22 12.73
CA GLU A 176 -8.95 -1.90 13.79
C GLU A 176 -8.82 -3.41 13.58
N GLN A 177 -9.80 -4.02 12.89
CA GLN A 177 -9.75 -5.44 12.52
C GLN A 177 -8.91 -5.72 11.27
N LEU A 178 -8.87 -4.77 10.33
CA LEU A 178 -8.18 -4.95 9.04
C LEU A 178 -6.69 -4.63 9.12
N LEU A 179 -6.29 -3.63 9.90
CA LEU A 179 -4.88 -3.23 9.99
C LEU A 179 -3.94 -4.34 10.47
N PRO A 180 -4.26 -5.14 11.51
CA PRO A 180 -3.42 -6.28 11.90
C PRO A 180 -3.24 -7.31 10.78
N ILE A 181 -4.22 -7.43 9.85
CA ILE A 181 -4.10 -8.34 8.70
C ILE A 181 -2.96 -7.90 7.78
N VAL A 182 -2.75 -6.58 7.63
CA VAL A 182 -1.61 -6.03 6.86
C VAL A 182 -0.27 -6.50 7.45
N ARG A 183 -0.11 -6.43 8.78
CA ARG A 183 1.09 -6.92 9.47
C ARG A 183 1.26 -8.43 9.27
N ASN A 184 0.18 -9.19 9.47
CA ASN A 184 0.20 -10.64 9.27
C ASN A 184 0.59 -11.04 7.83
N ILE A 185 0.16 -10.27 6.82
CA ILE A 185 0.56 -10.49 5.43
C ILE A 185 2.08 -10.42 5.31
N ALA A 186 2.71 -9.35 5.81
CA ALA A 186 4.16 -9.19 5.74
C ALA A 186 4.88 -10.30 6.52
N ASP A 187 4.45 -10.61 7.74
CA ASP A 187 5.07 -11.61 8.61
C ASP A 187 4.97 -13.03 8.05
N GLU A 188 3.80 -13.41 7.50
CA GLU A 188 3.56 -14.78 7.05
C GLU A 188 4.00 -15.05 5.62
N THR A 189 4.05 -14.02 4.77
CA THR A 189 4.40 -14.20 3.34
C THR A 189 5.77 -13.68 2.99
N GLY A 190 6.38 -12.84 3.84
CA GLY A 190 7.60 -12.10 3.54
C GLY A 190 7.42 -11.00 2.50
N ALA A 191 6.17 -10.66 2.13
CA ALA A 191 5.90 -9.56 1.22
C ALA A 191 6.23 -8.22 1.89
N GLY A 192 6.83 -7.29 1.14
CA GLY A 192 6.89 -5.90 1.57
C GLY A 192 5.52 -5.23 1.36
N VAL A 193 5.09 -4.39 2.29
CA VAL A 193 3.80 -3.72 2.20
C VAL A 193 3.96 -2.21 2.33
N LEU A 194 3.51 -1.45 1.34
CA LEU A 194 3.38 0.00 1.42
C LEU A 194 1.90 0.35 1.61
N ILE A 195 1.55 0.85 2.80
CA ILE A 195 0.21 1.34 3.10
C ILE A 195 0.14 2.85 2.99
N VAL A 196 -0.89 3.36 2.35
CA VAL A 196 -1.25 4.78 2.33
C VAL A 196 -2.44 4.99 3.24
N GLU A 197 -2.31 5.89 4.20
CA GLU A 197 -3.37 6.17 5.17
C GLU A 197 -3.41 7.66 5.58
N GLN A 198 -4.59 8.11 5.97
CA GLN A 198 -4.78 9.42 6.62
C GLN A 198 -4.75 9.30 8.15
N HIS A 199 -5.17 8.14 8.68
CA HIS A 199 -5.21 7.86 10.11
C HIS A 199 -3.82 7.43 10.61
N VAL A 200 -2.94 8.42 10.86
CA VAL A 200 -1.52 8.24 11.23
C VAL A 200 -1.33 7.22 12.32
N HIS A 201 -2.06 7.36 13.43
CA HIS A 201 -1.94 6.50 14.59
C HIS A 201 -2.19 5.03 14.27
N LEU A 202 -3.24 4.76 13.49
CA LEU A 202 -3.62 3.41 13.13
C LEU A 202 -2.59 2.77 12.18
N ALA A 203 -2.13 3.53 11.20
CA ALA A 203 -1.12 3.05 10.26
C ALA A 203 0.22 2.74 10.94
N LEU A 204 0.68 3.64 11.84
CA LEU A 204 1.94 3.46 12.55
C LEU A 204 1.91 2.32 13.59
N GLN A 205 0.73 1.87 14.05
CA GLN A 205 0.63 0.69 14.93
C GLN A 205 1.05 -0.62 14.25
N VAL A 206 0.96 -0.69 12.93
CA VAL A 206 1.27 -1.90 12.15
C VAL A 206 2.50 -1.75 11.25
N ALA A 207 2.99 -0.51 11.08
CA ALA A 207 4.16 -0.21 10.29
C ALA A 207 5.46 -0.33 11.09
N ASP A 208 6.55 -0.67 10.41
CA ASP A 208 7.91 -0.64 10.98
C ASP A 208 8.45 0.80 10.95
N ARG A 209 8.12 1.56 9.90
CA ARG A 209 8.48 2.98 9.74
C ARG A 209 7.49 3.69 8.84
N GLY A 210 7.61 5.03 8.81
CA GLY A 210 6.72 5.86 8.02
C GLY A 210 7.44 7.00 7.30
N TYR A 211 6.78 7.47 6.27
CA TYR A 211 7.09 8.67 5.51
C TYR A 211 5.89 9.60 5.54
N VAL A 212 6.08 10.84 5.90
CA VAL A 212 5.01 11.85 5.97
C VAL A 212 5.18 12.82 4.81
N MET A 213 4.14 12.90 3.98
CA MET A 213 4.09 13.81 2.84
C MET A 213 3.17 15.00 3.12
N ASN A 214 3.56 16.16 2.65
CA ASN A 214 2.70 17.35 2.59
C ASN A 214 2.98 18.12 1.30
N HIS A 215 1.94 18.58 0.60
CA HIS A 215 2.03 19.33 -0.66
C HIS A 215 2.98 18.74 -1.71
N GLY A 216 3.06 17.41 -1.78
CA GLY A 216 3.88 16.68 -2.76
C GLY A 216 5.32 16.44 -2.35
N GLU A 217 5.72 16.85 -1.15
CA GLU A 217 7.08 16.72 -0.65
C GLU A 217 7.13 15.84 0.61
N LEU A 218 8.27 15.21 0.86
CA LEU A 218 8.53 14.47 2.09
C LEU A 218 8.93 15.46 3.19
N VAL A 219 8.12 15.52 4.26
CA VAL A 219 8.37 16.47 5.37
C VAL A 219 8.95 15.78 6.60
N MET A 220 8.72 14.46 6.75
CA MET A 220 9.24 13.70 7.89
C MET A 220 9.37 12.22 7.52
N SER A 221 10.34 11.52 8.10
CA SER A 221 10.48 10.07 8.01
C SER A 221 11.18 9.53 9.25
N GLY A 222 10.87 8.30 9.62
CA GLY A 222 11.48 7.65 10.78
C GLY A 222 10.86 6.30 11.10
N SER A 223 11.33 5.67 12.19
CA SER A 223 10.66 4.48 12.72
C SER A 223 9.23 4.82 13.15
N ALA A 224 8.34 3.83 13.14
CA ALA A 224 6.97 4.04 13.58
C ALA A 224 6.90 4.55 15.03
N SER A 225 7.79 4.08 15.91
CA SER A 225 7.91 4.55 17.30
C SER A 225 8.29 6.02 17.38
N ASP A 226 9.33 6.44 16.65
CA ASP A 226 9.81 7.83 16.69
C ASP A 226 8.74 8.81 16.16
N LEU A 227 8.02 8.40 15.12
CA LEU A 227 6.91 9.17 14.58
C LEU A 227 5.73 9.26 15.54
N LEU A 228 5.38 8.17 16.25
CA LEU A 228 4.33 8.17 17.26
C LEU A 228 4.66 9.05 18.46
N ASP A 229 5.93 9.12 18.84
CA ASP A 229 6.41 9.98 19.93
C ASP A 229 6.44 11.47 19.55
N SER A 230 6.48 11.77 18.24
CA SER A 230 6.54 13.14 17.69
C SER A 230 5.15 13.71 17.30
N LYS A 231 4.11 13.48 18.15
CA LYS A 231 2.71 13.85 17.84
C LYS A 231 2.52 15.30 17.42
N ASP A 232 3.11 16.23 18.15
CA ASP A 232 2.96 17.67 17.90
C ASP A 232 3.54 18.07 16.53
N LEU A 233 4.67 17.47 16.14
CA LEU A 233 5.28 17.66 14.83
C LEU A 233 4.46 17.05 13.70
N LEU A 234 3.87 15.87 13.95
CA LEU A 234 2.95 15.23 12.99
C LEU A 234 1.72 16.11 12.76
N GLU A 235 1.07 16.58 13.81
CA GLU A 235 -0.09 17.49 13.71
C GLU A 235 0.28 18.80 13.00
N ALA A 236 1.42 19.40 13.31
CA ALA A 236 1.91 20.60 12.63
C ALA A 236 2.15 20.34 11.12
N SER A 237 2.73 19.20 10.75
CA SER A 237 2.97 18.84 9.35
C SER A 237 1.68 18.63 8.55
N TYR A 238 0.58 18.20 9.21
CA TYR A 238 -0.75 18.06 8.61
C TYR A 238 -1.48 19.41 8.45
N LEU A 239 -1.25 20.35 9.35
CA LEU A 239 -1.91 21.67 9.35
C LEU A 239 -1.22 22.68 8.44
N GLY A 240 -0.07 22.32 7.81
CA GLY A 240 0.68 23.24 6.94
C GLY A 240 1.40 24.36 7.71
N GLY A 241 1.68 24.16 9.01
CA GLY A 241 2.53 25.06 9.80
C GLY A 241 3.98 24.93 9.34
N ASP A 242 4.65 26.07 9.10
CA ASP A 242 6.10 26.11 8.92
C ASP A 242 6.76 25.48 10.15
N ILE A 243 7.42 24.37 9.96
CA ILE A 243 8.27 23.77 11.00
C ILE A 243 9.54 24.60 11.00
N ASP A 244 9.60 25.61 11.89
CA ASP A 244 10.83 26.35 12.15
C ASP A 244 11.91 25.33 12.59
N GLN A 245 12.99 25.23 11.80
CA GLN A 245 14.12 24.31 12.03
C GLN A 245 15.00 24.75 13.22
N GLU A 246 14.48 25.49 14.19
CA GLU A 246 15.25 26.10 15.31
C GLU A 246 15.18 25.33 16.64
N SER A 247 14.87 24.05 16.67
CA SER A 247 14.87 23.31 17.95
C SER A 247 15.58 21.96 17.89
N VAL A 248 16.80 21.96 17.35
CA VAL A 248 17.77 20.85 17.58
C VAL A 248 19.15 21.48 17.83
N GLU A 249 19.38 21.94 19.06
CA GLU A 249 20.71 22.04 19.71
C GLU A 249 20.76 21.13 20.93
#